data_01e160fcb7add8474d545a5f72db22cd
#
_entry.id   01e160fcb7add8474d545a5f72db22cd
#
_cell.length_a   1.000
_cell.length_b   1.000
_cell.length_c   1.000
_cell.angle_alpha   90.00
_cell.angle_beta   90.00
_cell.angle_gamma   90.00
#
_symmetry.space_group_name_H-M   'P 1'
#
loop_
_entity.id
_entity.type
_entity.pdbx_description
1 polymer ?
#
loop_
_entity_poly.entity_id
_entity_poly.type
_entity_poly.pdbx_seq_one_letter_code
_entity_poly.pdbx_strand_id
1 'polypeptide(L)'
;MTSTTEHISVMRDRCVDLLSPAIAASNNPVVVDATLGLGGHTEALLQKFPHLTVIGIDRDLDAIAKATDRLSPFADRLKTAHSTFDGIADVVASFGYKHIDGALFDLGVSSMQLDQAERGFSYSQDAPLDMRMDRTQSLTAGEIINTYEPGQLVRILRTYGEEKFATRIVESIVKQRAIAPMNSTAQLATLVKEAIPAATRRTGGNPAKRTFQALRIETNDELGTITRALPAALELLNVGARLVVMSFQSLEDRIVKQLFVASTTSGTPRDLPFDLPEFAAKFSMITRGSETPTDAELEENSRSQSVRLRAIERVAA
;
A
#
# COMPACT_ATOMS: atom_id res chain seq x y z
N MET A 1 -29.31 16.42 -7.16
CA MET A 1 -27.91 16.90 -7.28
C MET A 1 -27.09 16.11 -6.27
N THR A 2 -26.57 14.97 -6.65
CA THR A 2 -25.68 14.15 -5.82
C THR A 2 -24.31 14.83 -5.89
N SER A 3 -23.89 15.46 -4.78
CA SER A 3 -22.52 15.91 -4.59
C SER A 3 -21.62 14.68 -4.66
N THR A 4 -21.04 14.41 -5.81
CA THR A 4 -19.87 13.55 -5.91
C THR A 4 -18.74 14.29 -5.25
N THR A 5 -18.49 14.02 -3.97
CA THR A 5 -17.25 14.43 -3.31
C THR A 5 -16.12 13.80 -4.12
N GLU A 6 -15.47 14.62 -4.93
CA GLU A 6 -14.30 14.21 -5.70
C GLU A 6 -13.27 13.67 -4.72
N HIS A 7 -12.94 12.40 -4.86
CA HIS A 7 -11.96 11.76 -3.98
C HIS A 7 -10.57 12.33 -4.32
N ILE A 8 -10.07 13.21 -3.46
CA ILE A 8 -8.72 13.78 -3.58
C ILE A 8 -7.72 12.73 -3.07
N SER A 9 -6.75 12.38 -3.92
CA SER A 9 -5.67 11.46 -3.54
C SER A 9 -4.79 12.07 -2.45
N VAL A 10 -4.38 11.26 -1.49
CA VAL A 10 -3.59 11.68 -0.32
C VAL A 10 -2.23 12.22 -0.78
N MET A 11 -1.82 13.39 -0.23
CA MET A 11 -0.54 14.07 -0.54
C MET A 11 -0.23 14.18 -2.05
N ARG A 12 -1.28 14.30 -2.87
CA ARG A 12 -1.19 14.28 -4.34
C ARG A 12 -0.16 15.26 -4.88
N ASP A 13 -0.27 16.51 -4.50
CA ASP A 13 0.60 17.57 -5.03
C ASP A 13 2.04 17.35 -4.57
N ARG A 14 2.23 16.87 -3.34
CA ARG A 14 3.56 16.53 -2.83
C ARG A 14 4.21 15.36 -3.58
N CYS A 15 3.44 14.32 -3.91
CA CYS A 15 3.93 13.21 -4.74
C CYS A 15 4.34 13.68 -6.14
N VAL A 16 3.52 14.52 -6.76
CA VAL A 16 3.81 15.14 -8.05
C VAL A 16 5.09 15.98 -7.98
N ASP A 17 5.28 16.79 -6.94
CA ASP A 17 6.46 17.62 -6.78
C ASP A 17 7.73 16.81 -6.57
N LEU A 18 7.67 15.72 -5.82
CA LEU A 18 8.81 14.82 -5.60
C LEU A 18 9.25 14.12 -6.90
N LEU A 19 8.32 13.73 -7.75
CA LEU A 19 8.62 13.07 -9.02
C LEU A 19 9.02 14.05 -10.14
N SER A 20 8.60 15.32 -10.03
CA SER A 20 8.78 16.35 -11.08
C SER A 20 10.21 16.51 -11.59
N PRO A 21 11.27 16.56 -10.75
CA PRO A 21 12.64 16.78 -11.25
C PRO A 21 13.10 15.70 -12.22
N ALA A 22 12.85 14.44 -11.93
CA ALA A 22 13.23 13.32 -12.78
C ALA A 22 12.43 13.31 -14.10
N ILE A 23 11.13 13.58 -14.03
CA ILE A 23 10.24 13.66 -15.21
C ILE A 23 10.69 14.81 -16.13
N ALA A 24 10.99 15.98 -15.57
CA ALA A 24 11.40 17.14 -16.33
C ALA A 24 12.80 16.99 -16.98
N ALA A 25 13.65 16.12 -16.45
CA ALA A 25 14.98 15.86 -16.99
C ALA A 25 14.99 14.87 -18.16
N SER A 26 13.91 14.13 -18.39
CA SER A 26 13.78 13.12 -19.43
C SER A 26 12.98 13.66 -20.63
N ASN A 27 13.40 13.31 -21.85
CA ASN A 27 12.66 13.67 -23.07
C ASN A 27 11.41 12.81 -23.28
N ASN A 28 11.41 11.56 -22.82
CA ASN A 28 10.30 10.61 -22.90
C ASN A 28 10.14 9.91 -21.55
N PRO A 29 9.70 10.66 -20.52
CA PRO A 29 9.65 10.13 -19.18
C PRO A 29 8.62 9.02 -19.03
N VAL A 30 8.98 8.01 -18.24
CA VAL A 30 8.09 6.90 -17.86
C VAL A 30 8.02 6.82 -16.34
N VAL A 31 6.82 6.88 -15.80
CA VAL A 31 6.55 6.71 -14.37
C VAL A 31 5.65 5.50 -14.16
N VAL A 32 5.92 4.72 -13.13
CA VAL A 32 5.02 3.66 -12.68
C VAL A 32 4.21 4.17 -11.49
N ASP A 33 2.90 4.15 -11.61
CA ASP A 33 1.97 4.21 -10.48
C ASP A 33 1.62 2.76 -10.11
N ALA A 34 2.31 2.25 -9.08
CA ALA A 34 2.23 0.84 -8.68
C ALA A 34 0.93 0.50 -7.94
N THR A 35 0.12 1.51 -7.63
CA THR A 35 -1.13 1.45 -6.89
C THR A 35 -2.15 2.39 -7.54
N LEU A 36 -2.48 2.12 -8.80
CA LEU A 36 -3.27 3.02 -9.65
C LEU A 36 -4.58 3.49 -8.99
N GLY A 37 -5.26 2.59 -8.27
CA GLY A 37 -6.51 2.87 -7.61
C GLY A 37 -7.53 3.51 -8.56
N LEU A 38 -8.05 4.68 -8.21
CA LEU A 38 -8.94 5.47 -9.06
C LEU A 38 -8.20 6.47 -9.98
N GLY A 39 -6.88 6.40 -10.05
CA GLY A 39 -6.06 7.16 -10.99
C GLY A 39 -5.79 8.63 -10.62
N GLY A 40 -6.04 9.05 -9.38
CA GLY A 40 -5.93 10.47 -9.03
C GLY A 40 -4.51 11.03 -9.05
N HIS A 41 -3.50 10.27 -8.61
CA HIS A 41 -2.09 10.65 -8.73
C HIS A 41 -1.65 10.64 -10.19
N THR A 42 -2.01 9.59 -10.93
CA THR A 42 -1.75 9.45 -12.36
C THR A 42 -2.35 10.61 -13.16
N GLU A 43 -3.58 11.02 -12.87
CA GLU A 43 -4.22 12.16 -13.53
C GLU A 43 -3.42 13.46 -13.34
N ALA A 44 -3.03 13.76 -12.10
CA ALA A 44 -2.26 14.96 -11.79
C ALA A 44 -0.88 14.97 -12.48
N LEU A 45 -0.22 13.82 -12.58
CA LEU A 45 1.03 13.66 -13.32
C LEU A 45 0.84 13.89 -14.82
N LEU A 46 -0.16 13.25 -15.44
CA LEU A 46 -0.45 13.35 -16.88
C LEU A 46 -0.92 14.75 -17.29
N GLN A 47 -1.62 15.47 -16.41
CA GLN A 47 -2.00 16.88 -16.63
C GLN A 47 -0.79 17.79 -16.59
N LYS A 48 0.13 17.59 -15.63
CA LYS A 48 1.30 18.45 -15.44
C LYS A 48 2.38 18.22 -16.53
N PHE A 49 2.53 16.98 -17.02
CA PHE A 49 3.62 16.60 -17.93
C PHE A 49 3.10 16.03 -19.26
N PRO A 50 3.06 16.83 -20.34
CA PRO A 50 2.47 16.41 -21.63
C PRO A 50 3.20 15.24 -22.32
N HIS A 51 4.49 15.02 -22.03
CA HIS A 51 5.29 13.96 -22.66
C HIS A 51 5.46 12.72 -21.77
N LEU A 52 4.84 12.72 -20.58
CA LEU A 52 4.91 11.62 -19.65
C LEU A 52 4.06 10.43 -20.11
N THR A 53 4.63 9.24 -20.06
CA THR A 53 3.87 7.98 -20.08
C THR A 53 3.75 7.45 -18.65
N VAL A 54 2.56 7.06 -18.23
CA VAL A 54 2.33 6.41 -16.95
C VAL A 54 1.94 4.95 -17.18
N ILE A 55 2.60 4.04 -16.45
CA ILE A 55 2.22 2.65 -16.33
C ILE A 55 1.50 2.50 -14.99
N GLY A 56 0.18 2.30 -15.03
CA GLY A 56 -0.64 2.07 -13.83
C GLY A 56 -0.78 0.59 -13.56
N ILE A 57 -0.41 0.16 -12.36
CA ILE A 57 -0.57 -1.22 -11.89
C ILE A 57 -1.62 -1.23 -10.79
N ASP A 58 -2.55 -2.16 -10.88
CA ASP A 58 -3.45 -2.46 -9.77
C ASP A 58 -3.81 -3.95 -9.78
N ARG A 59 -4.08 -4.49 -8.62
CA ARG A 59 -4.58 -5.86 -8.44
C ARG A 59 -6.11 -5.94 -8.48
N ASP A 60 -6.80 -4.79 -8.41
CA ASP A 60 -8.25 -4.69 -8.42
C ASP A 60 -8.75 -4.29 -9.82
N LEU A 61 -9.36 -5.23 -10.53
CA LEU A 61 -9.92 -4.98 -11.88
C LEU A 61 -10.98 -3.89 -11.89
N ASP A 62 -11.76 -3.74 -10.81
CA ASP A 62 -12.78 -2.68 -10.71
C ASP A 62 -12.10 -1.29 -10.59
N ALA A 63 -10.96 -1.23 -9.90
CA ALA A 63 -10.15 0.00 -9.82
C ALA A 63 -9.57 0.37 -11.19
N ILE A 64 -8.97 -0.60 -11.89
CA ILE A 64 -8.41 -0.39 -13.23
C ILE A 64 -9.49 0.11 -14.20
N ALA A 65 -10.66 -0.50 -14.19
CA ALA A 65 -11.76 -0.09 -15.08
C ALA A 65 -12.18 1.37 -14.85
N LYS A 66 -12.36 1.76 -13.57
CA LYS A 66 -12.72 3.14 -13.19
C LYS A 66 -11.61 4.14 -13.49
N ALA A 67 -10.35 3.76 -13.22
CA ALA A 67 -9.21 4.61 -13.55
C ALA A 67 -9.06 4.83 -15.06
N THR A 68 -9.22 3.77 -15.85
CA THR A 68 -9.16 3.86 -17.32
C THR A 68 -10.26 4.77 -17.87
N ASP A 69 -11.46 4.69 -17.35
CA ASP A 69 -12.58 5.56 -17.73
C ASP A 69 -12.29 7.03 -17.36
N ARG A 70 -11.88 7.29 -16.13
CA ARG A 70 -11.48 8.62 -15.65
C ARG A 70 -10.34 9.22 -16.47
N LEU A 71 -9.34 8.42 -16.80
CA LEU A 71 -8.12 8.83 -17.49
C LEU A 71 -8.25 8.74 -19.03
N SER A 72 -9.44 8.52 -19.57
CA SER A 72 -9.69 8.45 -21.02
C SER A 72 -9.15 9.64 -21.82
N PRO A 73 -9.10 10.90 -21.32
CA PRO A 73 -8.44 12.01 -22.00
C PRO A 73 -6.93 11.83 -22.22
N PHE A 74 -6.30 10.89 -21.52
CA PHE A 74 -4.86 10.61 -21.56
C PHE A 74 -4.54 9.19 -22.06
N ALA A 75 -5.48 8.53 -22.73
CA ALA A 75 -5.40 7.12 -23.11
C ALA A 75 -4.17 6.76 -23.95
N ASP A 76 -3.65 7.69 -24.75
CA ASP A 76 -2.43 7.55 -25.54
C ASP A 76 -1.14 7.45 -24.69
N ARG A 77 -1.17 7.96 -23.45
CA ARG A 77 -0.04 8.04 -22.53
C ARG A 77 -0.24 7.21 -21.25
N LEU A 78 -1.36 6.51 -21.13
CA LEU A 78 -1.67 5.60 -20.04
C LEU A 78 -1.55 4.16 -20.52
N LYS A 79 -0.81 3.35 -19.75
CA LYS A 79 -0.75 1.89 -19.89
C LYS A 79 -1.21 1.29 -18.58
N THR A 80 -2.12 0.33 -18.60
CA THR A 80 -2.62 -0.32 -17.37
C THR A 80 -2.30 -1.80 -17.37
N ALA A 81 -2.00 -2.35 -16.18
CA ALA A 81 -1.75 -3.77 -15.98
C ALA A 81 -2.49 -4.28 -14.74
N HIS A 82 -3.19 -5.41 -14.90
CA HIS A 82 -3.73 -6.17 -13.78
C HIS A 82 -2.62 -7.06 -13.19
N SER A 83 -2.04 -6.62 -12.10
CA SER A 83 -0.97 -7.32 -11.41
C SER A 83 -0.87 -6.85 -9.96
N THR A 84 -0.26 -7.64 -9.11
CA THR A 84 0.29 -7.15 -7.86
C THR A 84 1.54 -6.32 -8.14
N PHE A 85 1.82 -5.31 -7.34
CA PHE A 85 2.93 -4.38 -7.60
C PHE A 85 4.32 -5.02 -7.45
N ASP A 86 4.46 -6.22 -6.90
CA ASP A 86 5.71 -7.00 -6.93
C ASP A 86 6.04 -7.59 -8.31
N GLY A 87 5.06 -7.62 -9.22
CA GLY A 87 5.27 -7.87 -10.65
C GLY A 87 5.77 -6.67 -11.46
N ILE A 88 6.17 -5.55 -10.81
CA ILE A 88 6.55 -4.29 -11.47
C ILE A 88 7.59 -4.47 -12.58
N ALA A 89 8.61 -5.33 -12.38
CA ALA A 89 9.66 -5.55 -13.37
C ALA A 89 9.11 -6.19 -14.65
N ASP A 90 8.29 -7.22 -14.52
CA ASP A 90 7.68 -7.92 -15.65
C ASP A 90 6.68 -7.01 -16.39
N VAL A 91 5.92 -6.22 -15.64
CA VAL A 91 4.97 -5.25 -16.21
C VAL A 91 5.71 -4.19 -17.03
N VAL A 92 6.75 -3.58 -16.48
CA VAL A 92 7.56 -2.57 -17.19
C VAL A 92 8.18 -3.16 -18.45
N ALA A 93 8.74 -4.37 -18.35
CA ALA A 93 9.32 -5.09 -19.49
C ALA A 93 8.28 -5.42 -20.57
N SER A 94 7.06 -5.82 -20.19
CA SER A 94 5.97 -6.16 -21.12
C SER A 94 5.54 -4.98 -21.99
N PHE A 95 5.71 -3.75 -21.50
CA PHE A 95 5.47 -2.52 -22.27
C PHE A 95 6.71 -2.03 -23.04
N GLY A 96 7.80 -2.79 -23.05
CA GLY A 96 9.01 -2.52 -23.82
C GLY A 96 10.01 -1.57 -23.14
N TYR A 97 9.84 -1.28 -21.85
CA TYR A 97 10.75 -0.45 -21.08
C TYR A 97 11.74 -1.31 -20.28
N LYS A 98 12.96 -0.81 -20.10
CA LYS A 98 13.99 -1.42 -19.25
C LYS A 98 14.18 -0.66 -17.94
N HIS A 99 13.98 0.64 -18.00
CA HIS A 99 14.14 1.56 -16.87
C HIS A 99 13.00 2.56 -16.85
N ILE A 100 12.81 3.24 -15.72
CA ILE A 100 11.77 4.22 -15.47
C ILE A 100 12.34 5.48 -14.83
N ASP A 101 11.66 6.60 -14.99
CA ASP A 101 12.06 7.91 -14.44
C ASP A 101 11.41 8.20 -13.09
N GLY A 102 10.54 7.31 -12.61
CA GLY A 102 9.97 7.37 -11.28
C GLY A 102 9.00 6.25 -11.00
N ALA A 103 8.77 6.02 -9.71
CA ALA A 103 7.73 5.11 -9.24
C ALA A 103 7.01 5.69 -8.02
N LEU A 104 5.70 5.48 -7.97
CA LEU A 104 4.82 5.85 -6.85
C LEU A 104 4.16 4.60 -6.28
N PHE A 105 4.18 4.48 -4.96
CA PHE A 105 3.45 3.47 -4.20
C PHE A 105 2.58 4.16 -3.16
N ASP A 106 1.25 4.07 -3.30
CA ASP A 106 0.25 4.50 -2.33
C ASP A 106 -0.29 3.25 -1.63
N LEU A 107 0.39 2.83 -0.55
CA LEU A 107 0.16 1.52 0.08
C LEU A 107 -1.17 1.48 0.84
N GLY A 108 -1.67 0.27 1.06
CA GLY A 108 -2.87 0.03 1.85
C GLY A 108 -4.11 -0.22 0.98
N VAL A 109 -5.27 0.24 1.45
CA VAL A 109 -6.58 0.00 0.82
C VAL A 109 -7.12 1.25 0.14
N SER A 110 -7.71 1.07 -1.02
CA SER A 110 -8.39 2.16 -1.71
C SER A 110 -9.68 2.56 -0.98
N SER A 111 -10.08 3.83 -1.15
CA SER A 111 -11.37 4.30 -0.60
C SER A 111 -12.53 3.48 -1.14
N MET A 112 -12.48 3.08 -2.41
CA MET A 112 -13.50 2.23 -3.02
C MET A 112 -13.67 0.91 -2.27
N GLN A 113 -12.57 0.26 -1.86
CA GLN A 113 -12.62 -1.01 -1.12
C GLN A 113 -13.22 -0.84 0.27
N LEU A 114 -13.00 0.30 0.92
CA LEU A 114 -13.59 0.61 2.23
C LEU A 114 -15.06 0.99 2.14
N ASP A 115 -15.47 1.66 1.07
CA ASP A 115 -16.82 2.20 0.88
C ASP A 115 -17.80 1.14 0.35
N GLN A 116 -17.29 0.08 -0.29
CA GLN A 116 -18.10 -1.06 -0.77
C GLN A 116 -18.23 -2.12 0.33
N ALA A 117 -19.37 -2.11 1.03
CA ALA A 117 -19.61 -3.01 2.17
C ALA A 117 -19.38 -4.48 1.82
N GLU A 118 -19.84 -4.92 0.65
CA GLU A 118 -19.73 -6.30 0.15
C GLU A 118 -18.29 -6.80 -0.02
N ARG A 119 -17.29 -5.91 -0.02
CA ARG A 119 -15.87 -6.26 -0.05
C ARG A 119 -15.35 -6.76 1.32
N GLY A 120 -16.07 -6.53 2.41
CA GLY A 120 -15.76 -7.05 3.74
C GLY A 120 -14.56 -6.39 4.44
N PHE A 121 -14.05 -5.26 3.97
CA PHE A 121 -12.93 -4.53 4.61
C PHE A 121 -13.34 -3.79 5.88
N SER A 122 -14.63 -3.44 6.00
CA SER A 122 -15.14 -2.67 7.12
C SER A 122 -15.82 -3.56 8.16
N TYR A 123 -15.63 -3.22 9.42
CA TYR A 123 -16.33 -3.80 10.57
C TYR A 123 -17.57 -2.98 10.98
N SER A 124 -17.89 -1.91 10.28
CA SER A 124 -19.01 -1.02 10.61
C SER A 124 -20.34 -1.49 10.01
N GLN A 125 -20.30 -2.32 9.00
CA GLN A 125 -21.47 -2.89 8.33
C GLN A 125 -21.33 -4.40 8.24
N ASP A 126 -22.47 -5.10 8.24
CA ASP A 126 -22.46 -6.55 8.04
C ASP A 126 -22.26 -6.89 6.57
N ALA A 127 -21.28 -7.75 6.31
CA ALA A 127 -20.87 -8.13 4.97
C ALA A 127 -20.16 -9.49 4.99
N PRO A 128 -19.98 -10.17 3.85
CA PRO A 128 -19.14 -11.36 3.76
C PRO A 128 -17.71 -11.07 4.25
N LEU A 129 -17.08 -12.02 4.93
CA LEU A 129 -15.66 -11.98 5.32
C LEU A 129 -14.77 -12.27 4.12
N ASP A 130 -14.78 -11.37 3.11
CA ASP A 130 -14.00 -11.52 1.88
C ASP A 130 -12.59 -10.93 2.05
N MET A 131 -12.46 -9.63 2.13
CA MET A 131 -11.23 -8.82 2.25
C MET A 131 -10.22 -8.99 1.10
N ARG A 132 -10.57 -9.64 -0.01
CA ARG A 132 -9.69 -9.72 -1.17
C ARG A 132 -9.63 -8.38 -1.91
N MET A 133 -8.44 -7.89 -2.16
CA MET A 133 -8.22 -6.76 -3.08
C MET A 133 -8.38 -7.23 -4.53
N ASP A 134 -7.79 -8.37 -4.86
CA ASP A 134 -8.00 -9.07 -6.13
C ASP A 134 -9.04 -10.18 -5.96
N ARG A 135 -10.22 -10.00 -6.56
CA ARG A 135 -11.33 -10.98 -6.46
C ARG A 135 -11.11 -12.24 -7.28
N THR A 136 -10.06 -12.29 -8.12
CA THR A 136 -9.71 -13.49 -8.87
C THR A 136 -8.94 -14.52 -8.04
N GLN A 137 -8.33 -14.09 -6.91
CA GLN A 137 -7.67 -15.02 -5.97
C GLN A 137 -8.71 -15.82 -5.17
N SER A 138 -8.33 -17.00 -4.68
CA SER A 138 -9.22 -17.89 -3.92
C SER A 138 -9.30 -17.53 -2.44
N LEU A 139 -8.17 -17.20 -1.79
CA LEU A 139 -8.07 -17.03 -0.35
C LEU A 139 -8.85 -15.80 0.15
N THR A 140 -9.83 -16.03 1.02
CA THR A 140 -10.63 -14.99 1.68
C THR A 140 -10.32 -14.92 3.17
N ALA A 141 -10.69 -13.81 3.83
CA ALA A 141 -10.59 -13.69 5.29
C ALA A 141 -11.46 -14.74 6.00
N GLY A 142 -12.60 -15.10 5.41
CA GLY A 142 -13.46 -16.18 5.89
C GLY A 142 -12.78 -17.53 5.87
N GLU A 143 -12.07 -17.87 4.79
CA GLU A 143 -11.29 -19.11 4.73
C GLU A 143 -10.17 -19.13 5.77
N ILE A 144 -9.41 -18.04 5.93
CA ILE A 144 -8.37 -17.93 6.96
C ILE A 144 -8.96 -18.26 8.35
N ILE A 145 -10.06 -17.60 8.73
CA ILE A 145 -10.67 -17.80 10.03
C ILE A 145 -11.19 -19.22 10.25
N ASN A 146 -11.79 -19.81 9.21
CA ASN A 146 -12.44 -21.10 9.34
C ASN A 146 -11.48 -22.30 9.18
N THR A 147 -10.35 -22.14 8.48
CA THR A 147 -9.49 -23.27 8.11
C THR A 147 -8.09 -23.24 8.74
N TYR A 148 -7.55 -22.07 9.05
CA TYR A 148 -6.18 -21.99 9.59
C TYR A 148 -6.09 -22.61 10.98
N GLU A 149 -4.93 -23.21 11.25
CA GLU A 149 -4.62 -23.75 12.57
C GLU A 149 -4.57 -22.64 13.64
N PRO A 150 -5.00 -22.92 14.89
CA PRO A 150 -5.04 -21.90 15.94
C PRO A 150 -3.73 -21.16 16.15
N GLY A 151 -2.59 -21.87 16.05
CA GLY A 151 -1.27 -21.28 16.16
C GLY A 151 -0.94 -20.27 15.04
N GLN A 152 -1.40 -20.55 13.82
CA GLN A 152 -1.25 -19.65 12.67
C GLN A 152 -2.10 -18.39 12.88
N LEU A 153 -3.35 -18.51 13.32
CA LEU A 153 -4.22 -17.37 13.63
C LEU A 153 -3.61 -16.46 14.72
N VAL A 154 -3.08 -17.05 15.81
CA VAL A 154 -2.42 -16.29 16.87
C VAL A 154 -1.21 -15.53 16.31
N ARG A 155 -0.40 -16.17 15.47
CA ARG A 155 0.75 -15.53 14.82
C ARG A 155 0.32 -14.35 13.97
N ILE A 156 -0.69 -14.52 13.11
CA ILE A 156 -1.23 -13.46 12.23
C ILE A 156 -1.72 -12.28 13.06
N LEU A 157 -2.57 -12.51 14.06
CA LEU A 157 -3.12 -11.45 14.89
C LEU A 157 -2.02 -10.69 15.68
N ARG A 158 -0.98 -11.38 16.14
CA ARG A 158 0.14 -10.74 16.83
C ARG A 158 1.05 -9.98 15.89
N THR A 159 1.42 -10.58 14.74
CA THR A 159 2.41 -10.02 13.82
C THR A 159 1.82 -8.87 13.01
N TYR A 160 0.62 -9.04 12.46
CA TYR A 160 0.02 -8.08 11.54
C TYR A 160 -0.99 -7.14 12.20
N GLY A 161 -1.60 -7.56 13.30
CA GLY A 161 -2.52 -6.73 14.08
C GLY A 161 -1.90 -6.08 15.30
N GLU A 162 -0.70 -6.50 15.71
CA GLU A 162 -0.12 -6.13 17.00
C GLU A 162 -1.13 -6.34 18.17
N GLU A 163 -1.94 -7.43 18.06
CA GLU A 163 -3.07 -7.69 18.92
C GLU A 163 -2.61 -8.38 20.22
N LYS A 164 -2.79 -7.71 21.34
CA LYS A 164 -2.36 -8.21 22.67
C LYS A 164 -3.22 -9.38 23.15
N PHE A 165 -4.49 -9.42 22.73
CA PHE A 165 -5.44 -10.44 23.14
C PHE A 165 -5.60 -11.56 22.10
N ALA A 166 -4.64 -11.71 21.18
CA ALA A 166 -4.69 -12.66 20.08
C ALA A 166 -5.08 -14.08 20.50
N THR A 167 -4.51 -14.61 21.56
CA THR A 167 -4.81 -15.97 22.06
C THR A 167 -6.29 -16.10 22.44
N ARG A 168 -6.84 -15.17 23.21
CA ARG A 168 -8.26 -15.19 23.63
C ARG A 168 -9.22 -15.06 22.46
N ILE A 169 -8.87 -14.17 21.49
CA ILE A 169 -9.67 -13.99 20.28
C ILE A 169 -9.69 -15.30 19.48
N VAL A 170 -8.53 -15.93 19.28
CA VAL A 170 -8.41 -17.19 18.55
C VAL A 170 -9.15 -18.33 19.26
N GLU A 171 -9.05 -18.45 20.59
CA GLU A 171 -9.85 -19.43 21.36
C GLU A 171 -11.35 -19.26 21.13
N SER A 172 -11.83 -18.02 21.07
CA SER A 172 -13.24 -17.72 20.78
C SER A 172 -13.61 -18.07 19.32
N ILE A 173 -12.72 -17.75 18.34
CA ILE A 173 -12.89 -18.14 16.95
C ILE A 173 -12.99 -19.65 16.80
N VAL A 174 -12.07 -20.40 17.41
CA VAL A 174 -12.04 -21.87 17.35
C VAL A 174 -13.32 -22.50 17.95
N LYS A 175 -13.79 -21.97 19.08
CA LYS A 175 -15.07 -22.41 19.69
C LYS A 175 -16.25 -22.13 18.75
N GLN A 176 -16.30 -20.95 18.16
CA GLN A 176 -17.40 -20.54 17.29
C GLN A 176 -17.43 -21.37 15.99
N ARG A 177 -16.28 -21.53 15.31
CA ARG A 177 -16.21 -22.29 14.05
C ARG A 177 -16.50 -23.78 14.21
N ALA A 178 -16.31 -24.33 15.42
CA ALA A 178 -16.71 -25.71 15.76
C ALA A 178 -18.24 -25.89 15.82
N ILE A 179 -18.99 -24.81 16.03
CA ILE A 179 -20.46 -24.82 16.05
C ILE A 179 -20.99 -24.51 14.65
N ALA A 180 -20.52 -23.45 14.05
CA ALA A 180 -20.87 -23.02 12.68
C ALA A 180 -19.77 -22.13 12.08
N PRO A 181 -19.50 -22.21 10.76
CA PRO A 181 -18.55 -21.35 10.08
C PRO A 181 -18.88 -19.87 10.29
N MET A 182 -17.83 -19.05 10.39
CA MET A 182 -17.93 -17.60 10.48
C MET A 182 -17.84 -16.98 9.08
N ASN A 183 -18.91 -16.34 8.63
CA ASN A 183 -19.00 -15.83 7.27
C ASN A 183 -19.28 -14.33 7.18
N SER A 184 -19.42 -13.64 8.34
CA SER A 184 -19.86 -12.25 8.37
C SER A 184 -18.91 -11.36 9.20
N THR A 185 -18.70 -10.14 8.71
CA THR A 185 -17.90 -9.12 9.40
C THR A 185 -18.48 -8.75 10.75
N ALA A 186 -19.81 -8.67 10.87
CA ALA A 186 -20.47 -8.35 12.14
C ALA A 186 -20.29 -9.47 13.18
N GLN A 187 -20.36 -10.75 12.77
CA GLN A 187 -20.09 -11.88 13.65
C GLN A 187 -18.67 -11.80 14.21
N LEU A 188 -17.68 -11.59 13.35
CA LEU A 188 -16.30 -11.48 13.78
C LEU A 188 -16.08 -10.27 14.69
N ALA A 189 -16.59 -9.10 14.33
CA ALA A 189 -16.44 -7.89 15.14
C ALA A 189 -17.05 -8.05 16.54
N THR A 190 -18.22 -8.69 16.65
CA THR A 190 -18.88 -8.99 17.92
C THR A 190 -18.05 -9.96 18.75
N LEU A 191 -17.59 -11.06 18.16
CA LEU A 191 -16.75 -12.05 18.82
C LEU A 191 -15.47 -11.43 19.39
N VAL A 192 -14.77 -10.63 18.57
CA VAL A 192 -13.53 -9.92 19.00
C VAL A 192 -13.83 -8.99 20.18
N LYS A 193 -14.92 -8.21 20.08
CA LYS A 193 -15.34 -7.32 21.18
C LYS A 193 -15.60 -8.07 22.47
N GLU A 194 -16.25 -9.22 22.42
CA GLU A 194 -16.55 -10.05 23.58
C GLU A 194 -15.31 -10.72 24.17
N ALA A 195 -14.36 -11.15 23.33
CA ALA A 195 -13.12 -11.78 23.76
C ALA A 195 -12.18 -10.82 24.50
N ILE A 196 -12.23 -9.51 24.20
CA ILE A 196 -11.36 -8.49 24.82
C ILE A 196 -11.95 -8.04 26.16
N PRO A 197 -11.15 -7.87 27.24
CA PRO A 197 -11.63 -7.42 28.55
C PRO A 197 -12.36 -6.08 28.49
N ALA A 198 -13.48 -5.96 29.22
CA ALA A 198 -14.34 -4.78 29.20
C ALA A 198 -13.60 -3.47 29.57
N ALA A 199 -12.62 -3.52 30.48
CA ALA A 199 -11.81 -2.37 30.85
C ALA A 199 -11.01 -1.80 29.70
N THR A 200 -10.51 -2.67 28.81
CA THR A 200 -9.68 -2.27 27.65
C THR A 200 -10.52 -1.74 26.48
N ARG A 201 -11.80 -2.10 26.40
CA ARG A 201 -12.73 -1.64 25.34
C ARG A 201 -13.00 -0.13 25.41
N ARG A 202 -12.78 0.50 26.57
CA ARG A 202 -13.08 1.93 26.80
C ARG A 202 -11.96 2.86 26.41
N THR A 203 -10.74 2.36 26.21
CA THR A 203 -9.54 3.13 25.91
C THR A 203 -9.03 2.77 24.51
N GLY A 204 -9.38 3.55 23.49
CA GLY A 204 -8.94 3.32 22.12
C GLY A 204 -10.09 3.13 21.14
N GLY A 205 -9.78 3.04 19.85
CA GLY A 205 -10.76 2.83 18.77
C GLY A 205 -11.48 1.48 18.83
N ASN A 206 -12.18 1.12 17.74
CA ASN A 206 -12.92 -0.13 17.66
C ASN A 206 -12.01 -1.34 17.96
N PRO A 207 -12.36 -2.22 18.92
CA PRO A 207 -11.59 -3.40 19.29
C PRO A 207 -11.27 -4.35 18.12
N ALA A 208 -12.16 -4.42 17.13
CA ALA A 208 -11.98 -5.29 15.96
C ALA A 208 -10.92 -4.76 14.96
N LYS A 209 -10.53 -3.47 15.02
CA LYS A 209 -9.63 -2.83 14.04
C LYS A 209 -8.36 -3.65 13.78
N ARG A 210 -7.69 -4.12 14.84
CA ARG A 210 -6.43 -4.86 14.75
C ARG A 210 -6.62 -6.25 14.14
N THR A 211 -7.68 -6.94 14.50
CA THR A 211 -8.02 -8.25 13.93
C THR A 211 -8.33 -8.13 12.43
N PHE A 212 -9.14 -7.14 12.04
CA PHE A 212 -9.45 -6.88 10.62
C PHE A 212 -8.21 -6.51 9.82
N GLN A 213 -7.34 -5.63 10.35
CA GLN A 213 -6.05 -5.32 9.73
C GLN A 213 -5.20 -6.58 9.53
N ALA A 214 -5.09 -7.43 10.53
CA ALA A 214 -4.29 -8.65 10.46
C ALA A 214 -4.79 -9.61 9.38
N LEU A 215 -6.10 -9.82 9.31
CA LEU A 215 -6.73 -10.67 8.31
C LEU A 215 -6.57 -10.10 6.90
N ARG A 216 -6.74 -8.78 6.73
CA ARG A 216 -6.55 -8.10 5.46
C ARG A 216 -5.12 -8.28 4.94
N ILE A 217 -4.13 -8.06 5.80
CA ILE A 217 -2.72 -8.23 5.45
C ILE A 217 -2.43 -9.67 5.03
N GLU A 218 -2.93 -10.66 5.76
CA GLU A 218 -2.75 -12.08 5.43
C GLU A 218 -3.45 -12.44 4.13
N THR A 219 -4.73 -12.04 3.98
CA THR A 219 -5.53 -12.34 2.78
C THR A 219 -4.84 -11.84 1.51
N ASN A 220 -4.19 -10.69 1.58
CA ASN A 220 -3.62 -10.01 0.41
C ASN A 220 -2.10 -10.09 0.31
N ASP A 221 -1.41 -10.76 1.23
CA ASP A 221 0.06 -10.79 1.33
C ASP A 221 0.68 -9.38 1.24
N GLU A 222 0.06 -8.38 1.90
CA GLU A 222 0.42 -6.98 1.73
C GLU A 222 1.90 -6.71 2.04
N LEU A 223 2.39 -7.17 3.20
CA LEU A 223 3.78 -6.91 3.62
C LEU A 223 4.80 -7.73 2.82
N GLY A 224 4.46 -8.95 2.42
CA GLY A 224 5.30 -9.76 1.53
C GLY A 224 5.47 -9.11 0.17
N THR A 225 4.37 -8.65 -0.41
CA THR A 225 4.36 -7.96 -1.70
C THR A 225 5.20 -6.67 -1.66
N ILE A 226 5.10 -5.84 -0.59
CA ILE A 226 5.96 -4.65 -0.40
C ILE A 226 7.44 -5.04 -0.35
N THR A 227 7.76 -6.08 0.41
CA THR A 227 9.15 -6.54 0.59
C THR A 227 9.79 -6.99 -0.73
N ARG A 228 9.01 -7.58 -1.64
CA ARG A 228 9.49 -8.00 -2.98
C ARG A 228 9.51 -6.83 -3.98
N ALA A 229 8.49 -5.98 -3.97
CA ALA A 229 8.30 -4.93 -4.95
C ALA A 229 9.30 -3.79 -4.86
N LEU A 230 9.59 -3.30 -3.65
CA LEU A 230 10.41 -2.11 -3.50
C LEU A 230 11.86 -2.30 -3.97
N PRO A 231 12.57 -3.42 -3.69
CA PRO A 231 13.87 -3.68 -4.31
C PRO A 231 13.79 -3.75 -5.84
N ALA A 232 12.78 -4.42 -6.40
CA ALA A 232 12.59 -4.50 -7.83
C ALA A 232 12.35 -3.11 -8.46
N ALA A 233 11.57 -2.25 -7.79
CA ALA A 233 11.36 -0.88 -8.24
C ALA A 233 12.66 -0.05 -8.22
N LEU A 234 13.51 -0.19 -7.19
CA LEU A 234 14.80 0.50 -7.12
C LEU A 234 15.74 0.13 -8.28
N GLU A 235 15.77 -1.14 -8.68
CA GLU A 235 16.59 -1.61 -9.80
C GLU A 235 16.14 -1.04 -11.14
N LEU A 236 14.85 -0.75 -11.31
CA LEU A 236 14.29 -0.18 -12.54
C LEU A 236 14.58 1.31 -12.71
N LEU A 237 14.92 2.07 -11.65
CA LEU A 237 15.10 3.50 -11.73
C LEU A 237 16.29 3.89 -12.60
N ASN A 238 16.13 4.89 -13.46
CA ASN A 238 17.24 5.62 -14.07
C ASN A 238 18.02 6.41 -13.00
N VAL A 239 19.27 6.78 -13.29
CA VAL A 239 20.00 7.75 -12.46
C VAL A 239 19.26 9.09 -12.49
N GLY A 240 19.03 9.68 -11.33
CA GLY A 240 18.18 10.85 -11.12
C GLY A 240 16.69 10.56 -10.92
N ALA A 241 16.26 9.31 -11.16
CA ALA A 241 14.88 8.89 -10.96
C ALA A 241 14.56 8.68 -9.47
N ARG A 242 13.28 8.82 -9.12
CA ARG A 242 12.81 8.78 -7.73
C ARG A 242 11.76 7.71 -7.47
N LEU A 243 11.86 7.09 -6.30
CA LEU A 243 10.83 6.25 -5.73
C LEU A 243 10.15 7.02 -4.60
N VAL A 244 8.83 7.17 -4.69
CA VAL A 244 7.98 7.80 -3.67
C VAL A 244 7.04 6.74 -3.10
N VAL A 245 7.03 6.61 -1.77
CA VAL A 245 6.20 5.61 -1.08
C VAL A 245 5.41 6.26 0.04
N MET A 246 4.11 6.07 0.04
CA MET A 246 3.20 6.41 1.13
C MET A 246 2.79 5.15 1.87
N SER A 247 2.92 5.17 3.19
CA SER A 247 2.53 4.08 4.10
C SER A 247 1.48 4.58 5.07
N PHE A 248 0.46 3.76 5.36
CA PHE A 248 -0.65 4.13 6.27
C PHE A 248 -0.60 3.38 7.60
N GLN A 249 0.31 2.43 7.73
CA GLN A 249 0.51 1.67 8.96
C GLN A 249 2.00 1.49 9.29
N SER A 250 2.29 1.28 10.58
CA SER A 250 3.65 1.17 11.11
C SER A 250 4.46 0.03 10.51
N LEU A 251 3.81 -1.07 10.15
CA LEU A 251 4.46 -2.25 9.57
C LEU A 251 4.97 -1.98 8.15
N GLU A 252 4.17 -1.29 7.33
CA GLU A 252 4.57 -0.84 5.99
C GLU A 252 5.75 0.15 6.09
N ASP A 253 5.60 1.22 6.91
CA ASP A 253 6.62 2.25 7.08
C ASP A 253 7.95 1.67 7.56
N ARG A 254 7.91 0.63 8.40
CA ARG A 254 9.10 -0.08 8.88
C ARG A 254 9.88 -0.73 7.74
N ILE A 255 9.19 -1.43 6.82
CA ILE A 255 9.81 -2.08 5.66
C ILE A 255 10.42 -1.03 4.74
N VAL A 256 9.65 0.01 4.39
CA VAL A 256 10.12 1.11 3.53
C VAL A 256 11.35 1.79 4.14
N LYS A 257 11.28 2.16 5.43
CA LYS A 257 12.40 2.79 6.14
C LYS A 257 13.65 1.91 6.14
N GLN A 258 13.51 0.62 6.44
CA GLN A 258 14.65 -0.29 6.49
C GLN A 258 15.32 -0.41 5.13
N LEU A 259 14.56 -0.58 4.06
CA LEU A 259 15.10 -0.64 2.71
C LEU A 259 15.79 0.67 2.32
N PHE A 260 15.15 1.81 2.53
CA PHE A 260 15.71 3.12 2.14
C PHE A 260 17.00 3.42 2.90
N VAL A 261 17.05 3.13 4.21
CA VAL A 261 18.29 3.27 5.00
C VAL A 261 19.38 2.36 4.46
N ALA A 262 19.07 1.10 4.16
CA ALA A 262 20.05 0.16 3.61
C ALA A 262 20.58 0.64 2.24
N SER A 263 19.70 1.12 1.35
CA SER A 263 20.06 1.57 0.00
C SER A 263 20.86 2.88 -0.03
N THR A 264 20.72 3.72 1.01
CA THR A 264 21.40 5.03 1.12
C THR A 264 22.63 4.99 2.02
N THR A 265 22.99 3.83 2.56
CA THR A 265 24.16 3.65 3.40
C THR A 265 25.31 3.11 2.55
N SER A 266 26.50 3.73 2.68
CA SER A 266 27.73 3.20 2.07
C SER A 266 28.02 1.78 2.56
N GLY A 267 28.41 0.91 1.63
CA GLY A 267 28.90 -0.44 1.93
C GLY A 267 30.34 -0.48 2.45
N THR A 268 30.99 0.67 2.61
CA THR A 268 32.38 0.75 3.09
C THR A 268 32.51 0.09 4.47
N PRO A 269 33.51 -0.79 4.67
CA PRO A 269 33.80 -1.37 5.99
C PRO A 269 33.97 -0.31 7.07
N ARG A 270 33.37 -0.52 8.25
CA ARG A 270 33.30 0.48 9.35
C ARG A 270 34.65 0.81 9.99
N ASP A 271 35.65 -0.01 9.76
CA ASP A 271 37.03 0.17 10.25
C ASP A 271 37.86 1.12 9.38
N LEU A 272 37.34 1.54 8.24
CA LEU A 272 38.00 2.52 7.37
C LEU A 272 37.62 3.95 7.78
N PRO A 273 38.61 4.90 7.76
CA PRO A 273 38.38 6.28 8.20
C PRO A 273 37.62 7.15 7.16
N PHE A 274 37.38 6.65 5.96
CA PHE A 274 36.67 7.34 4.89
C PHE A 274 35.91 6.35 4.02
N ASP A 275 34.82 6.81 3.41
CA ASP A 275 34.04 6.02 2.46
C ASP A 275 34.83 5.78 1.16
N LEU A 276 34.84 4.51 0.73
CA LEU A 276 35.46 4.13 -0.54
C LEU A 276 34.45 4.35 -1.67
N PRO A 277 34.88 5.00 -2.80
CA PRO A 277 33.97 5.28 -3.93
C PRO A 277 33.27 4.05 -4.50
N GLU A 278 33.93 2.89 -4.51
CA GLU A 278 33.41 1.61 -4.98
C GLU A 278 32.26 1.04 -4.13
N PHE A 279 32.15 1.50 -2.87
CA PHE A 279 31.09 1.13 -1.94
C PHE A 279 30.12 2.27 -1.68
N ALA A 280 30.22 3.37 -2.44
CA ALA A 280 29.32 4.51 -2.32
C ALA A 280 27.85 4.07 -2.48
N ALA A 281 26.95 4.65 -1.70
CA ALA A 281 25.53 4.38 -1.83
C ALA A 281 25.03 4.79 -3.23
N LYS A 282 24.25 3.92 -3.85
CA LYS A 282 23.63 4.19 -5.16
C LYS A 282 22.41 5.09 -5.09
N PHE A 283 21.91 5.31 -3.90
CA PHE A 283 20.70 6.11 -3.65
C PHE A 283 20.96 7.19 -2.61
N SER A 284 20.18 8.26 -2.68
CA SER A 284 20.16 9.36 -1.71
C SER A 284 18.76 9.56 -1.18
N MET A 285 18.64 9.83 0.13
CA MET A 285 17.36 10.14 0.76
C MET A 285 16.92 11.56 0.35
N ILE A 286 15.71 11.69 -0.18
CA ILE A 286 15.12 12.99 -0.54
C ILE A 286 14.35 13.57 0.66
N THR A 287 13.59 12.73 1.37
CA THR A 287 12.87 13.16 2.57
C THR A 287 13.73 12.97 3.82
N ARG A 288 13.80 13.98 4.70
CA ARG A 288 14.46 13.85 6.02
C ARG A 288 13.53 13.11 7.00
N GLY A 289 13.58 11.77 6.98
CA GLY A 289 12.65 10.93 7.75
C GLY A 289 11.39 10.64 6.95
N SER A 290 10.21 10.67 7.59
CA SER A 290 8.92 10.61 6.91
C SER A 290 8.24 11.98 6.94
N GLU A 291 7.64 12.37 5.82
CA GLU A 291 6.74 13.52 5.77
C GLU A 291 5.31 13.08 6.12
N THR A 292 4.55 13.97 6.72
CA THR A 292 3.14 13.80 7.05
C THR A 292 2.31 14.87 6.34
N PRO A 293 1.01 14.66 6.16
CA PRO A 293 0.12 15.65 5.56
C PRO A 293 0.16 16.98 6.30
N THR A 294 -0.17 18.05 5.60
CA THR A 294 -0.40 19.36 6.20
C THR A 294 -1.73 19.42 6.97
N ASP A 295 -1.87 20.37 7.87
CA ASP A 295 -3.14 20.57 8.61
C ASP A 295 -4.32 20.81 7.65
N ALA A 296 -4.11 21.57 6.58
CA ALA A 296 -5.13 21.81 5.56
C ALA A 296 -5.57 20.50 4.87
N GLU A 297 -4.64 19.60 4.55
CA GLU A 297 -4.97 18.32 3.96
C GLU A 297 -5.70 17.39 4.94
N LEU A 298 -5.36 17.46 6.23
CA LEU A 298 -6.04 16.70 7.27
C LEU A 298 -7.51 17.14 7.45
N GLU A 299 -7.80 18.42 7.28
CA GLU A 299 -9.16 18.96 7.30
C GLU A 299 -9.99 18.49 6.10
N GLU A 300 -9.37 18.44 4.90
CA GLU A 300 -10.04 17.99 3.67
C GLU A 300 -10.17 16.48 3.58
N ASN A 301 -9.16 15.71 4.06
CA ASN A 301 -9.12 14.27 3.94
C ASN A 301 -8.65 13.60 5.24
N SER A 302 -9.60 13.22 6.08
CA SER A 302 -9.31 12.56 7.37
C SER A 302 -8.60 11.19 7.22
N ARG A 303 -8.63 10.56 6.03
CA ARG A 303 -7.94 9.29 5.74
C ARG A 303 -6.43 9.48 5.64
N SER A 304 -5.95 10.71 5.41
CA SER A 304 -4.53 11.06 5.35
C SER A 304 -3.82 11.05 6.72
N GLN A 305 -4.56 11.04 7.83
CA GLN A 305 -4.03 11.24 9.18
C GLN A 305 -2.85 10.32 9.56
N SER A 306 -2.82 9.09 9.08
CA SER A 306 -1.78 8.12 9.43
C SER A 306 -0.66 8.01 8.41
N VAL A 307 -0.74 8.73 7.28
CA VAL A 307 0.21 8.58 6.19
C VAL A 307 1.62 9.02 6.58
N ARG A 308 2.58 8.28 6.08
CA ARG A 308 4.01 8.58 6.14
C ARG A 308 4.59 8.47 4.75
N LEU A 309 5.00 9.60 4.18
CA LEU A 309 5.60 9.67 2.86
C LEU A 309 7.11 9.65 2.99
N ARG A 310 7.77 8.79 2.18
CA ARG A 310 9.23 8.74 2.02
C ARG A 310 9.60 8.76 0.55
N ALA A 311 10.72 9.41 0.24
CA ALA A 311 11.25 9.45 -1.12
C ALA A 311 12.77 9.26 -1.14
N ILE A 312 13.23 8.55 -2.15
CA ILE A 312 14.64 8.22 -2.41
C ILE A 312 14.94 8.46 -3.89
N GLU A 313 16.16 8.86 -4.21
CA GLU A 313 16.63 9.12 -5.57
C GLU A 313 17.82 8.22 -5.91
N ARG A 314 17.85 7.66 -7.12
CA ARG A 314 19.03 6.95 -7.61
C ARG A 314 20.09 7.96 -8.07
N VAL A 315 21.26 7.96 -7.44
CA VAL A 315 22.37 8.91 -7.72
C VAL A 315 23.53 8.28 -8.47
N ALA A 316 23.56 6.96 -8.59
CA ALA A 316 24.60 6.23 -9.32
C ALA A 316 24.05 4.98 -10.04
N ALA A 317 24.78 4.53 -11.06
CA ALA A 317 24.41 3.36 -11.88
C ALA A 317 24.55 2.02 -11.13
#